data_2ebf6445c39e98a986dd382e39572bb7
#
_entry.id   2ebf6445c39e98a986dd382e39572bb7
#
_cell.length_a   1.000
_cell.length_b   1.000
_cell.length_c   1.000
_cell.angle_alpha   90.00
_cell.angle_beta   90.00
_cell.angle_gamma   90.00
#
_symmetry.space_group_name_H-M   'P 1'
#
loop_
_entity.id
_entity.type
_entity.pdbx_description
1 polymer ?
#
loop_
_entity_poly.entity_id
_entity_poly.type
_entity_poly.pdbx_seq_one_letter_code
_entity_poly.pdbx_strand_id
1 'polypeptide(L)'
;MNIKVIMDFEVIGNNKDEKKYYENIDILNKISEIYQTDLFISSNDIETFKKLNVNNITTYLKDNKQNTDYLNEISKKYDWIIYFKSGVNEVLCKENIIYTPINLKGNIDKFKNISFTEHAKNKKYYHDFSNYYMETLANDTQKEAKFLINIFEKYLNKDTGKVIDCCCGVGRHAYLLAKEGFKVTGIDISFDQIANAKKIHNHSNVNYEIMDIRNFNLTDKDYDMSYCMWTTYNYLSLDKDLKAFIKSNYRHQKKDSILVLDSKNIPRLDKHRMYHRYTEKDKFKMEMLINKYVFNNIQNSQYFLFINDNDNKKFFYDDEFVRFYTIRELEEIVNGYYEIVDIYGNFDMEKYDDKTSNRFITVLRRLWLKLLFCN
;
A
#
# COMPACT_ATOMS: atom_id res chain seq x y z
N MET A 1 10.14 -22.30 -1.98
CA MET A 1 11.16 -21.38 -1.45
C MET A 1 11.27 -21.66 0.03
N ASN A 2 12.47 -21.81 0.57
CA ASN A 2 12.69 -22.18 1.96
C ASN A 2 13.32 -20.99 2.69
N ILE A 3 12.56 -20.33 3.59
CA ILE A 3 12.96 -19.11 4.30
C ILE A 3 13.15 -19.43 5.78
N LYS A 4 14.25 -18.98 6.35
CA LYS A 4 14.54 -19.03 7.78
C LYS A 4 14.54 -17.65 8.38
N VAL A 5 13.98 -17.49 9.57
CA VAL A 5 14.03 -16.25 10.32
C VAL A 5 14.93 -16.39 11.53
N ILE A 6 15.72 -15.36 11.78
CA ILE A 6 16.56 -15.23 12.98
C ILE A 6 16.28 -13.89 13.61
N MET A 7 16.33 -13.81 14.92
CA MET A 7 16.10 -12.57 15.65
C MET A 7 17.04 -12.46 16.86
N ASP A 8 17.69 -11.31 17.02
CA ASP A 8 18.36 -10.98 18.29
C ASP A 8 17.33 -10.60 19.34
N PHE A 9 17.38 -11.20 20.53
CA PHE A 9 16.43 -10.88 21.61
C PHE A 9 16.49 -9.41 22.02
N GLU A 10 17.64 -8.76 21.92
CA GLU A 10 17.79 -7.33 22.20
C GLU A 10 16.92 -6.43 21.30
N VAL A 11 16.54 -6.93 20.12
CA VAL A 11 15.65 -6.21 19.19
C VAL A 11 14.23 -6.14 19.75
N ILE A 12 13.85 -7.09 20.59
CA ILE A 12 12.54 -7.11 21.27
C ILE A 12 12.44 -5.96 22.28
N GLY A 13 13.57 -5.49 22.81
CA GLY A 13 13.68 -4.31 23.68
C GLY A 13 13.74 -4.64 25.15
N ASN A 14 14.24 -3.69 25.93
CA ASN A 14 14.32 -3.80 27.39
C ASN A 14 12.96 -3.47 28.02
N ASN A 15 12.65 -4.06 29.20
CA ASN A 15 11.45 -3.83 30.02
C ASN A 15 11.15 -2.34 30.36
N LYS A 16 11.96 -1.39 29.93
CA LYS A 16 11.76 0.05 30.17
C LYS A 16 10.57 0.64 29.41
N ASP A 17 10.14 0.01 28.30
CA ASP A 17 8.91 0.36 27.57
C ASP A 17 8.09 -0.92 27.39
N GLU A 18 7.32 -1.26 28.43
CA GLU A 18 6.50 -2.49 28.46
C GLU A 18 5.62 -2.64 27.22
N LYS A 19 5.01 -1.55 26.77
CA LYS A 19 4.12 -1.58 25.60
C LYS A 19 4.87 -2.00 24.33
N LYS A 20 6.03 -1.43 24.08
CA LYS A 20 6.89 -1.76 22.94
C LYS A 20 7.38 -3.20 23.02
N TYR A 21 7.71 -3.65 24.21
CA TYR A 21 8.16 -5.00 24.47
C TYR A 21 7.09 -6.04 24.09
N TYR A 22 5.84 -5.86 24.57
CA TYR A 22 4.75 -6.78 24.24
C TYR A 22 4.36 -6.71 22.75
N GLU A 23 4.43 -5.55 22.11
CA GLU A 23 4.21 -5.42 20.68
C GLU A 23 5.25 -6.24 19.89
N ASN A 24 6.52 -6.23 20.31
CA ASN A 24 7.59 -7.00 19.66
C ASN A 24 7.44 -8.51 19.86
N ILE A 25 6.98 -8.94 21.02
CA ILE A 25 6.65 -10.36 21.27
C ILE A 25 5.51 -10.83 20.40
N ASP A 26 4.47 -10.04 20.21
CA ASP A 26 3.36 -10.36 19.30
C ASP A 26 3.85 -10.58 17.84
N ILE A 27 4.80 -9.77 17.40
CA ILE A 27 5.41 -9.95 16.08
C ILE A 27 6.26 -11.22 16.01
N LEU A 28 7.08 -11.48 17.01
CA LEU A 28 7.87 -12.69 17.06
C LEU A 28 6.99 -13.94 16.97
N ASN A 29 5.86 -13.95 17.68
CA ASN A 29 4.89 -15.04 17.62
C ASN A 29 4.29 -15.17 16.21
N LYS A 30 3.84 -14.07 15.59
CA LYS A 30 3.28 -14.07 14.23
C LYS A 30 4.30 -14.52 13.18
N ILE A 31 5.55 -14.12 13.30
CA ILE A 31 6.63 -14.57 12.41
C ILE A 31 6.85 -16.08 12.57
N SER A 32 6.88 -16.58 13.80
CA SER A 32 7.12 -18.00 14.09
C SER A 32 5.97 -18.92 13.64
N GLU A 33 4.77 -18.39 13.46
CA GLU A 33 3.64 -19.10 12.84
C GLU A 33 3.84 -19.28 11.32
N ILE A 34 4.62 -18.42 10.68
CA ILE A 34 4.85 -18.43 9.24
C ILE A 34 6.14 -19.16 8.89
N TYR A 35 7.22 -18.87 9.63
CA TYR A 35 8.56 -19.36 9.34
C TYR A 35 9.20 -20.06 10.53
N GLN A 36 10.12 -20.99 10.25
CA GLN A 36 11.02 -21.52 11.27
C GLN A 36 11.88 -20.38 11.81
N THR A 37 11.75 -20.08 13.10
CA THR A 37 12.38 -18.94 13.74
C THR A 37 13.38 -19.38 14.82
N ASP A 38 14.57 -18.80 14.77
CA ASP A 38 15.60 -18.95 15.80
C ASP A 38 15.80 -17.63 16.52
N LEU A 39 16.01 -17.70 17.83
CA LEU A 39 16.23 -16.55 18.67
C LEU A 39 17.63 -16.59 19.28
N PHE A 40 18.45 -15.57 18.99
CA PHE A 40 19.71 -15.36 19.70
C PHE A 40 19.48 -14.53 20.95
N ILE A 41 19.82 -15.11 22.08
CA ILE A 41 19.56 -14.56 23.40
C ILE A 41 20.84 -14.40 24.21
N SER A 42 21.04 -13.29 24.91
CA SER A 42 22.16 -13.16 25.84
C SER A 42 21.90 -13.97 27.12
N SER A 43 22.97 -14.34 27.84
CA SER A 43 22.84 -15.05 29.12
C SER A 43 22.01 -14.28 30.15
N ASN A 44 22.03 -12.94 30.06
CA ASN A 44 21.29 -12.06 31.00
C ASN A 44 19.77 -12.03 30.67
N ASP A 45 19.37 -12.37 29.47
CA ASP A 45 17.97 -12.28 29.00
C ASP A 45 17.23 -13.62 29.08
N ILE A 46 17.92 -14.73 29.39
CA ILE A 46 17.34 -16.08 29.45
C ILE A 46 16.16 -16.17 30.41
N GLU A 47 16.31 -15.62 31.60
CA GLU A 47 15.26 -15.68 32.63
C GLU A 47 14.04 -14.82 32.24
N THR A 48 14.27 -13.72 31.56
CA THR A 48 13.20 -12.89 31.00
C THR A 48 12.45 -13.63 29.89
N PHE A 49 13.18 -14.29 28.99
CA PHE A 49 12.58 -15.08 27.92
C PHE A 49 11.76 -16.26 28.43
N LYS A 50 12.24 -17.00 29.43
CA LYS A 50 11.51 -18.11 30.07
C LYS A 50 10.16 -17.75 30.65
N LYS A 51 9.96 -16.47 31.02
CA LYS A 51 8.68 -15.96 31.51
C LYS A 51 7.68 -15.63 30.38
N LEU A 52 8.13 -15.62 29.14
CA LEU A 52 7.30 -15.37 27.98
C LEU A 52 6.71 -16.66 27.47
N ASN A 53 5.44 -16.63 27.15
CA ASN A 53 4.78 -17.76 26.49
C ASN A 53 4.99 -17.65 24.96
N VAL A 54 6.18 -18.01 24.49
CA VAL A 54 6.56 -17.95 23.08
C VAL A 54 6.68 -19.37 22.55
N ASN A 55 5.90 -19.71 21.55
CA ASN A 55 5.82 -21.05 20.97
C ASN A 55 6.64 -21.15 19.66
N ASN A 56 7.08 -22.35 19.31
CA ASN A 56 7.71 -22.69 18.03
C ASN A 56 9.03 -21.97 17.73
N ILE A 57 9.79 -21.59 18.74
CA ILE A 57 11.06 -20.87 18.58
C ILE A 57 12.19 -21.70 19.17
N THR A 58 13.27 -21.84 18.41
CA THR A 58 14.53 -22.43 18.89
C THR A 58 15.42 -21.30 19.44
N THR A 59 15.94 -21.48 20.65
CA THR A 59 16.78 -20.46 21.30
C THR A 59 18.25 -20.86 21.26
N TYR A 60 19.13 -19.89 21.01
CA TYR A 60 20.58 -20.04 21.01
C TYR A 60 21.21 -18.95 21.87
N LEU A 61 22.29 -19.29 22.58
CA LEU A 61 23.07 -18.27 23.29
C LEU A 61 23.77 -17.37 22.29
N LYS A 62 23.71 -16.08 22.54
CA LYS A 62 24.34 -15.06 21.69
C LYS A 62 25.85 -15.07 21.93
N ASP A 63 26.60 -15.60 20.99
CA ASP A 63 28.05 -15.58 20.91
C ASP A 63 28.45 -15.16 19.48
N ASN A 64 29.22 -14.08 19.35
CA ASN A 64 29.55 -13.52 18.03
C ASN A 64 30.26 -14.52 17.10
N LYS A 65 31.08 -15.44 17.61
CA LYS A 65 31.78 -16.43 16.81
C LYS A 65 30.83 -17.58 16.42
N GLN A 66 30.11 -18.12 17.37
CA GLN A 66 29.15 -19.20 17.14
C GLN A 66 28.01 -18.75 16.22
N ASN A 67 27.53 -17.52 16.36
CA ASN A 67 26.49 -16.96 15.50
C ASN A 67 26.96 -16.81 14.06
N THR A 68 28.22 -16.42 13.84
CA THR A 68 28.79 -16.33 12.48
C THR A 68 28.91 -17.71 11.83
N ASP A 69 29.41 -18.70 12.56
CA ASP A 69 29.55 -20.07 12.06
C ASP A 69 28.17 -20.67 11.75
N TYR A 70 27.19 -20.42 12.62
CA TYR A 70 25.81 -20.83 12.43
C TYR A 70 25.19 -20.18 11.19
N LEU A 71 25.33 -18.87 10.99
CA LEU A 71 24.84 -18.16 9.82
C LEU A 71 25.46 -18.73 8.52
N ASN A 72 26.76 -19.02 8.53
CA ASN A 72 27.44 -19.61 7.39
C ASN A 72 26.93 -21.03 7.08
N GLU A 73 26.56 -21.80 8.10
CA GLU A 73 25.99 -23.14 7.90
C GLU A 73 24.58 -23.08 7.31
N ILE A 74 23.70 -22.28 7.89
CA ILE A 74 22.30 -22.21 7.47
C ILE A 74 22.12 -21.51 6.13
N SER A 75 23.01 -20.56 5.77
CA SER A 75 22.95 -19.88 4.46
C SER A 75 23.06 -20.85 3.28
N LYS A 76 23.65 -22.04 3.51
CA LYS A 76 23.74 -23.12 2.51
C LYS A 76 22.48 -23.99 2.45
N LYS A 77 21.63 -23.96 3.47
CA LYS A 77 20.43 -24.83 3.62
C LYS A 77 19.13 -24.12 3.23
N TYR A 78 19.11 -22.80 3.31
CA TYR A 78 17.92 -22.00 3.05
C TYR A 78 18.09 -21.11 1.83
N ASP A 79 17.01 -20.90 1.11
CA ASP A 79 17.01 -19.96 -0.03
C ASP A 79 17.24 -18.53 0.44
N TRP A 80 16.63 -18.17 1.58
CA TRP A 80 16.73 -16.87 2.19
C TRP A 80 16.76 -16.94 3.72
N ILE A 81 17.47 -16.01 4.34
CA ILE A 81 17.50 -15.81 5.79
C ILE A 81 17.11 -14.36 6.09
N ILE A 82 16.10 -14.15 6.92
CA ILE A 82 15.74 -12.83 7.45
C ILE A 82 16.32 -12.73 8.86
N TYR A 83 17.28 -11.85 9.06
CA TYR A 83 17.90 -11.65 10.36
C TYR A 83 17.53 -10.28 10.94
N PHE A 84 16.62 -10.29 11.92
CA PHE A 84 16.31 -9.12 12.73
C PHE A 84 17.45 -8.91 13.74
N LYS A 85 18.33 -7.98 13.41
CA LYS A 85 19.60 -7.78 14.14
C LYS A 85 19.61 -6.46 14.91
N SER A 86 20.08 -6.50 16.16
CA SER A 86 20.33 -5.31 16.97
C SER A 86 21.41 -4.40 16.33
N GLY A 87 21.23 -3.08 16.44
CA GLY A 87 22.18 -2.11 15.88
C GLY A 87 22.10 -1.91 14.36
N VAL A 88 21.16 -2.54 13.67
CA VAL A 88 20.87 -2.29 12.25
C VAL A 88 19.74 -1.26 12.15
N ASN A 89 19.96 -0.19 11.39
CA ASN A 89 19.00 0.91 11.22
C ASN A 89 18.26 0.90 9.90
N GLU A 90 18.73 0.10 8.94
CA GLU A 90 18.15 -0.03 7.60
C GLU A 90 18.30 -1.48 7.10
N VAL A 91 17.51 -1.83 6.09
CA VAL A 91 17.54 -3.18 5.51
C VAL A 91 18.76 -3.32 4.60
N LEU A 92 19.59 -4.31 4.91
CA LEU A 92 20.81 -4.64 4.16
C LEU A 92 20.73 -6.10 3.70
N CYS A 93 21.01 -6.36 2.43
CA CYS A 93 21.09 -7.72 1.89
C CYS A 93 22.56 -8.06 1.58
N LYS A 94 23.03 -9.19 2.12
CA LYS A 94 24.33 -9.78 1.78
C LYS A 94 24.11 -11.23 1.36
N GLU A 95 24.39 -11.53 0.10
CA GLU A 95 24.07 -12.83 -0.48
C GLU A 95 22.57 -13.19 -0.29
N ASN A 96 22.28 -14.25 0.46
CA ASN A 96 20.91 -14.65 0.81
C ASN A 96 20.53 -14.31 2.26
N ILE A 97 21.30 -13.46 2.95
CA ILE A 97 21.02 -13.01 4.33
C ILE A 97 20.57 -11.55 4.29
N ILE A 98 19.37 -11.30 4.80
CA ILE A 98 18.77 -9.98 4.91
C ILE A 98 18.83 -9.54 6.35
N TYR A 99 19.67 -8.56 6.64
CA TYR A 99 19.75 -7.90 7.94
C TYR A 99 18.69 -6.79 7.98
N THR A 100 17.83 -6.82 8.97
CA THR A 100 16.75 -5.84 9.10
C THR A 100 16.53 -5.42 10.56
N PRO A 101 16.19 -4.14 10.82
CA PRO A 101 15.73 -3.73 12.13
C PRO A 101 14.31 -4.24 12.37
N ILE A 102 13.96 -4.60 13.60
CA ILE A 102 12.55 -4.58 14.01
C ILE A 102 12.18 -3.13 14.23
N ASN A 103 11.55 -2.55 13.25
CA ASN A 103 11.04 -1.19 13.39
C ASN A 103 9.51 -1.21 13.34
N LEU A 104 8.88 -1.35 14.52
CA LEU A 104 7.43 -1.45 14.63
C LEU A 104 6.69 -0.15 14.41
N LYS A 105 7.31 0.96 14.77
CA LYS A 105 6.70 2.28 14.58
C LYS A 105 6.98 2.86 13.21
N GLY A 106 7.66 2.08 12.33
CA GLY A 106 8.12 2.62 11.06
C GLY A 106 8.79 3.99 11.28
N ASN A 107 9.45 4.52 10.32
CA ASN A 107 9.98 5.87 10.43
C ASN A 107 8.85 6.93 10.27
N ILE A 108 7.79 6.86 11.11
CA ILE A 108 6.68 7.84 11.05
C ILE A 108 7.19 9.28 11.12
N ASP A 109 8.27 9.51 11.87
CA ASP A 109 8.91 10.83 11.93
C ASP A 109 9.68 11.18 10.65
N LYS A 110 10.28 10.19 9.97
CA LYS A 110 10.84 10.39 8.62
C LYS A 110 9.72 10.70 7.61
N PHE A 111 8.58 10.05 7.74
CA PHE A 111 7.44 10.26 6.86
C PHE A 111 6.87 11.69 6.91
N LYS A 112 6.85 12.33 8.09
CA LYS A 112 6.41 13.71 8.23
C LYS A 112 7.24 14.71 7.39
N ASN A 113 8.47 14.34 7.04
CA ASN A 113 9.42 15.16 6.32
C ASN A 113 9.60 14.77 4.84
N ILE A 114 9.04 13.64 4.39
CA ILE A 114 9.16 13.18 3.00
C ILE A 114 8.01 13.75 2.19
N SER A 115 8.32 14.42 1.08
CA SER A 115 7.29 14.80 0.12
C SER A 115 6.68 13.56 -0.55
N PHE A 116 5.37 13.59 -0.82
CA PHE A 116 4.70 12.51 -1.54
C PHE A 116 5.40 12.15 -2.86
N THR A 117 5.87 13.16 -3.59
CA THR A 117 6.53 12.96 -4.89
C THR A 117 7.79 12.11 -4.79
N GLU A 118 8.63 12.40 -3.80
CA GLU A 118 9.87 11.63 -3.58
C GLU A 118 9.54 10.21 -3.13
N HIS A 119 8.57 10.09 -2.23
CA HIS A 119 8.13 8.80 -1.73
C HIS A 119 7.54 7.94 -2.86
N ALA A 120 6.65 8.48 -3.70
CA ALA A 120 6.05 7.76 -4.82
C ALA A 120 7.06 7.43 -5.94
N LYS A 121 8.00 8.34 -6.24
CA LYS A 121 9.02 8.12 -7.28
C LYS A 121 10.03 7.04 -6.91
N ASN A 122 10.29 6.85 -5.62
CA ASN A 122 11.30 5.90 -5.13
C ASN A 122 10.73 4.51 -4.82
N LYS A 123 9.45 4.27 -5.09
CA LYS A 123 8.82 2.98 -4.79
C LYS A 123 9.17 1.93 -5.82
N LYS A 124 10.12 1.08 -5.46
CA LYS A 124 10.54 -0.09 -6.25
C LYS A 124 9.37 -1.00 -6.61
N TYR A 125 8.38 -1.10 -5.72
CA TYR A 125 7.19 -1.93 -5.87
C TYR A 125 6.37 -1.59 -7.12
N TYR A 126 6.29 -0.32 -7.50
CA TYR A 126 5.55 0.13 -8.69
C TYR A 126 6.44 0.37 -9.91
N HIS A 127 7.76 0.27 -9.78
CA HIS A 127 8.74 0.44 -10.84
C HIS A 127 9.42 -0.89 -11.18
N ASP A 128 10.59 -1.15 -10.63
CA ASP A 128 11.40 -2.35 -10.92
C ASP A 128 10.61 -3.66 -10.73
N PHE A 129 9.56 -3.62 -9.90
CA PHE A 129 8.76 -4.75 -9.51
C PHE A 129 7.40 -4.83 -10.22
N SER A 130 7.07 -3.89 -11.10
CA SER A 130 5.75 -3.77 -11.72
C SER A 130 5.27 -5.04 -12.44
N ASN A 131 6.17 -5.79 -13.05
CA ASN A 131 5.84 -7.06 -13.74
C ASN A 131 5.36 -8.16 -12.78
N TYR A 132 5.92 -8.23 -11.57
CA TYR A 132 5.50 -9.20 -10.55
C TYR A 132 4.29 -8.70 -9.75
N TYR A 133 4.17 -7.38 -9.59
CA TYR A 133 3.05 -6.76 -8.89
C TYR A 133 1.70 -7.20 -9.46
N MET A 134 1.58 -7.25 -10.77
CA MET A 134 0.35 -7.67 -11.43
C MET A 134 -0.08 -9.08 -11.06
N GLU A 135 0.87 -10.00 -10.93
CA GLU A 135 0.61 -11.39 -10.60
C GLU A 135 0.18 -11.59 -9.13
N THR A 136 0.39 -10.56 -8.29
CA THR A 136 -0.02 -10.56 -6.87
C THR A 136 -1.40 -10.00 -6.62
N LEU A 137 -2.03 -9.38 -7.64
CA LEU A 137 -3.33 -8.73 -7.50
C LEU A 137 -4.46 -9.77 -7.49
N ALA A 138 -4.92 -10.11 -6.31
CA ALA A 138 -6.11 -10.97 -6.09
C ALA A 138 -7.39 -10.12 -5.98
N ASN A 139 -7.60 -9.17 -6.93
CA ASN A 139 -8.69 -8.21 -6.84
C ASN A 139 -9.78 -8.54 -7.85
N ASP A 140 -11.04 -8.40 -7.45
CA ASP A 140 -12.19 -8.50 -8.36
C ASP A 140 -12.39 -7.17 -9.11
N THR A 141 -11.52 -6.92 -10.09
CA THR A 141 -11.57 -5.70 -10.90
C THR A 141 -12.89 -5.54 -11.65
N GLN A 142 -13.56 -6.64 -11.99
CA GLN A 142 -14.86 -6.56 -12.66
C GLN A 142 -15.93 -6.01 -11.74
N LYS A 143 -15.96 -6.47 -10.49
CA LYS A 143 -16.87 -5.95 -9.46
C LYS A 143 -16.62 -4.46 -9.20
N GLU A 144 -15.36 -4.06 -9.13
CA GLU A 144 -14.95 -2.66 -8.94
C GLU A 144 -15.36 -1.77 -10.11
N ALA A 145 -15.13 -2.22 -11.34
CA ALA A 145 -15.56 -1.52 -12.55
C ALA A 145 -17.09 -1.40 -12.61
N LYS A 146 -17.81 -2.47 -12.29
CA LYS A 146 -19.28 -2.46 -12.22
C LYS A 146 -19.79 -1.46 -11.18
N PHE A 147 -19.14 -1.35 -10.02
CA PHE A 147 -19.45 -0.33 -9.03
C PHE A 147 -19.30 1.09 -9.61
N LEU A 148 -18.18 1.38 -10.30
CA LEU A 148 -17.96 2.69 -10.93
C LEU A 148 -19.01 3.02 -11.99
N ILE A 149 -19.43 2.05 -12.80
CA ILE A 149 -20.50 2.20 -13.78
C ILE A 149 -21.84 2.52 -13.08
N ASN A 150 -22.19 1.77 -12.04
CA ASN A 150 -23.41 2.01 -11.28
C ASN A 150 -23.42 3.40 -10.62
N ILE A 151 -22.26 3.86 -10.11
CA ILE A 151 -22.10 5.23 -9.60
C ILE A 151 -22.31 6.26 -10.73
N PHE A 152 -21.70 6.04 -11.88
CA PHE A 152 -21.85 6.92 -13.03
C PHE A 152 -23.32 7.06 -13.47
N GLU A 153 -24.01 5.94 -13.68
CA GLU A 153 -25.43 5.88 -14.03
C GLU A 153 -26.30 6.58 -12.99
N LYS A 154 -26.10 6.26 -11.72
CA LYS A 154 -26.89 6.78 -10.60
C LYS A 154 -26.82 8.31 -10.47
N TYR A 155 -25.62 8.88 -10.59
CA TYR A 155 -25.42 10.30 -10.27
C TYR A 155 -25.47 11.21 -11.50
N LEU A 156 -25.23 10.68 -12.70
CA LEU A 156 -25.18 11.45 -13.92
C LEU A 156 -26.34 11.17 -14.88
N ASN A 157 -27.11 10.11 -14.61
CA ASN A 157 -28.22 9.67 -15.46
C ASN A 157 -27.80 9.49 -16.93
N LYS A 158 -26.67 8.82 -17.14
CA LYS A 158 -26.04 8.52 -18.42
C LYS A 158 -25.44 7.13 -18.39
N ASP A 159 -25.42 6.45 -19.54
CA ASP A 159 -24.85 5.11 -19.68
C ASP A 159 -23.33 5.15 -19.81
N THR A 160 -22.78 6.16 -20.51
CA THR A 160 -21.35 6.32 -20.77
C THR A 160 -20.94 7.80 -20.80
N GLY A 161 -19.62 8.06 -20.76
CA GLY A 161 -19.09 9.41 -20.82
C GLY A 161 -17.57 9.45 -20.85
N LYS A 162 -17.01 10.64 -20.62
CA LYS A 162 -15.57 10.86 -20.46
C LYS A 162 -15.17 10.72 -19.00
N VAL A 163 -14.18 9.88 -18.71
CA VAL A 163 -13.73 9.63 -17.34
C VAL A 163 -12.22 9.70 -17.20
N ILE A 164 -11.74 10.08 -15.98
CA ILE A 164 -10.32 10.07 -15.62
C ILE A 164 -10.10 8.97 -14.59
N ASP A 165 -9.19 8.04 -14.90
CA ASP A 165 -8.64 7.06 -13.94
C ASP A 165 -7.38 7.65 -13.31
N CYS A 166 -7.50 8.20 -12.10
CA CYS A 166 -6.41 8.82 -11.38
C CYS A 166 -5.60 7.75 -10.63
N CYS A 167 -4.30 7.67 -10.91
CA CYS A 167 -3.41 6.61 -10.45
C CYS A 167 -3.83 5.25 -11.02
N CYS A 168 -3.98 5.18 -12.35
CA CYS A 168 -4.53 4.04 -13.05
C CYS A 168 -3.67 2.76 -12.96
N GLY A 169 -2.39 2.89 -12.56
CA GLY A 169 -1.44 1.79 -12.57
C GLY A 169 -1.36 1.14 -13.95
N VAL A 170 -1.50 -0.17 -14.00
CA VAL A 170 -1.52 -0.95 -15.27
C VAL A 170 -2.85 -0.86 -16.04
N GLY A 171 -3.77 0.04 -15.66
CA GLY A 171 -4.97 0.36 -16.42
C GLY A 171 -6.13 -0.63 -16.32
N ARG A 172 -6.21 -1.44 -15.27
CA ARG A 172 -7.24 -2.50 -15.12
C ARG A 172 -8.67 -1.96 -15.18
N HIS A 173 -8.97 -0.91 -14.41
CA HIS A 173 -10.30 -0.28 -14.41
C HIS A 173 -10.54 0.49 -15.70
N ALA A 174 -9.55 1.28 -16.14
CA ALA A 174 -9.64 2.03 -17.40
C ALA A 174 -10.01 1.14 -18.59
N TYR A 175 -9.37 -0.02 -18.71
CA TYR A 175 -9.65 -0.99 -19.76
C TYR A 175 -11.09 -1.54 -19.69
N LEU A 176 -11.57 -1.91 -18.50
CA LEU A 176 -12.92 -2.44 -18.35
C LEU A 176 -13.98 -1.39 -18.65
N LEU A 177 -13.82 -0.15 -18.16
CA LEU A 177 -14.75 0.93 -18.48
C LEU A 177 -14.75 1.24 -19.98
N ALA A 178 -13.58 1.21 -20.65
CA ALA A 178 -13.50 1.43 -22.08
C ALA A 178 -14.23 0.36 -22.90
N LYS A 179 -14.21 -0.90 -22.44
CA LYS A 179 -15.01 -1.98 -23.06
C LYS A 179 -16.51 -1.75 -22.94
N GLU A 180 -16.96 -1.07 -21.89
CA GLU A 180 -18.36 -0.66 -21.70
C GLU A 180 -18.69 0.69 -22.40
N GLY A 181 -17.80 1.18 -23.27
CA GLY A 181 -18.06 2.35 -24.12
C GLY A 181 -17.61 3.70 -23.54
N PHE A 182 -17.03 3.75 -22.34
CA PHE A 182 -16.50 4.99 -21.77
C PHE A 182 -15.25 5.44 -22.55
N LYS A 183 -15.06 6.76 -22.65
CA LYS A 183 -13.80 7.37 -23.09
C LYS A 183 -12.94 7.63 -21.86
N VAL A 184 -11.85 6.89 -21.70
CA VAL A 184 -11.05 6.90 -20.48
C VAL A 184 -9.69 7.55 -20.71
N THR A 185 -9.29 8.43 -19.81
CA THR A 185 -7.90 8.88 -19.71
C THR A 185 -7.33 8.36 -18.39
N GLY A 186 -6.39 7.42 -18.48
CA GLY A 186 -5.65 6.89 -17.32
C GLY A 186 -4.39 7.69 -17.09
N ILE A 187 -4.18 8.17 -15.87
CA ILE A 187 -2.97 8.90 -15.49
C ILE A 187 -2.29 8.21 -14.30
N ASP A 188 -0.97 8.07 -14.38
CA ASP A 188 -0.14 7.55 -13.29
C ASP A 188 1.23 8.21 -13.32
N ILE A 189 1.91 8.30 -12.19
CA ILE A 189 3.25 8.88 -12.11
C ILE A 189 4.34 7.88 -12.54
N SER A 190 4.05 6.57 -12.49
CA SER A 190 4.99 5.51 -12.82
C SER A 190 5.05 5.27 -14.33
N PHE A 191 6.25 5.48 -14.90
CA PHE A 191 6.54 5.15 -16.29
C PHE A 191 6.27 3.65 -16.58
N ASP A 192 6.73 2.76 -15.70
CA ASP A 192 6.63 1.30 -15.90
C ASP A 192 5.18 0.82 -15.85
N GLN A 193 4.37 1.38 -14.95
CA GLN A 193 2.94 1.09 -14.89
C GLN A 193 2.24 1.52 -16.18
N ILE A 194 2.51 2.72 -16.68
CA ILE A 194 1.92 3.23 -17.92
C ILE A 194 2.39 2.44 -19.16
N ALA A 195 3.69 2.06 -19.19
CA ALA A 195 4.21 1.21 -20.26
C ALA A 195 3.50 -0.15 -20.30
N ASN A 196 3.29 -0.77 -19.14
CA ASN A 196 2.53 -2.01 -19.00
C ASN A 196 1.05 -1.82 -19.35
N ALA A 197 0.41 -0.73 -18.92
CA ALA A 197 -0.99 -0.42 -19.28
C ALA A 197 -1.18 -0.35 -20.78
N LYS A 198 -0.33 0.37 -21.49
CA LYS A 198 -0.35 0.49 -22.96
C LYS A 198 -0.14 -0.85 -23.68
N LYS A 199 0.63 -1.76 -23.08
CA LYS A 199 0.93 -3.08 -23.63
C LYS A 199 -0.20 -4.08 -23.45
N ILE A 200 -0.79 -4.15 -22.25
CA ILE A 200 -1.70 -5.24 -21.85
C ILE A 200 -3.16 -4.84 -21.77
N HIS A 201 -3.45 -3.56 -21.52
CA HIS A 201 -4.80 -3.01 -21.40
C HIS A 201 -5.08 -1.94 -22.47
N ASN A 202 -4.56 -2.17 -23.68
CA ASN A 202 -4.80 -1.28 -24.83
C ASN A 202 -6.25 -1.41 -25.34
N HIS A 203 -6.89 -0.27 -25.58
CA HIS A 203 -8.23 -0.18 -26.19
C HIS A 203 -8.39 1.15 -26.90
N SER A 204 -9.17 1.21 -27.99
CA SER A 204 -9.37 2.44 -28.77
C SER A 204 -9.97 3.60 -27.97
N ASN A 205 -10.70 3.30 -26.91
CA ASN A 205 -11.33 4.28 -26.03
C ASN A 205 -10.48 4.64 -24.79
N VAL A 206 -9.23 4.15 -24.68
CA VAL A 206 -8.33 4.48 -23.57
C VAL A 206 -7.10 5.23 -24.06
N ASN A 207 -6.78 6.32 -23.38
CA ASN A 207 -5.47 6.98 -23.47
C ASN A 207 -4.76 6.89 -22.09
N TYR A 208 -3.44 6.60 -22.09
CA TYR A 208 -2.63 6.52 -20.88
C TYR A 208 -1.52 7.55 -20.92
N GLU A 209 -1.40 8.35 -19.85
CA GLU A 209 -0.42 9.43 -19.75
C GLU A 209 0.35 9.39 -18.42
N ILE A 210 1.63 9.76 -18.46
CA ILE A 210 2.47 9.84 -17.27
C ILE A 210 2.27 11.22 -16.67
N MET A 211 1.56 11.30 -15.52
CA MET A 211 1.27 12.56 -14.86
C MET A 211 1.22 12.42 -13.35
N ASP A 212 1.59 13.48 -12.66
CA ASP A 212 1.36 13.64 -11.21
C ASP A 212 -0.06 14.14 -10.98
N ILE A 213 -0.85 13.38 -10.20
CA ILE A 213 -2.26 13.70 -9.93
C ILE A 213 -2.47 15.05 -9.24
N ARG A 214 -1.43 15.61 -8.60
CA ARG A 214 -1.52 16.90 -7.93
C ARG A 214 -1.61 18.09 -8.89
N ASN A 215 -1.07 17.96 -10.09
CA ASN A 215 -0.97 19.06 -11.05
C ASN A 215 -1.12 18.66 -12.52
N PHE A 216 -1.84 17.56 -12.78
CA PHE A 216 -2.06 17.14 -14.16
C PHE A 216 -2.75 18.21 -15.00
N ASN A 217 -2.42 18.22 -16.28
CA ASN A 217 -2.98 19.15 -17.26
C ASN A 217 -3.27 18.41 -18.58
N LEU A 218 -4.42 17.76 -18.62
CA LEU A 218 -4.91 17.08 -19.82
C LEU A 218 -5.32 18.06 -20.89
N THR A 219 -5.12 17.70 -22.15
CA THR A 219 -5.59 18.47 -23.30
C THR A 219 -7.12 18.52 -23.31
N ASP A 220 -7.74 17.36 -23.13
CA ASP A 220 -9.18 17.24 -22.98
C ASP A 220 -9.62 17.75 -21.61
N LYS A 221 -10.79 18.40 -21.61
CA LYS A 221 -11.50 18.87 -20.42
C LYS A 221 -12.94 18.37 -20.47
N ASP A 222 -13.77 18.82 -19.57
CA ASP A 222 -15.18 18.44 -19.54
C ASP A 222 -15.44 16.95 -19.29
N TYR A 223 -14.65 16.35 -18.36
CA TYR A 223 -14.88 15.00 -17.91
C TYR A 223 -16.13 14.91 -17.04
N ASP A 224 -16.88 13.81 -17.21
CA ASP A 224 -18.10 13.53 -16.46
C ASP A 224 -17.80 12.98 -15.08
N MET A 225 -16.75 12.15 -14.96
CA MET A 225 -16.31 11.53 -13.71
C MET A 225 -14.80 11.43 -13.66
N SER A 226 -14.26 11.53 -12.44
CA SER A 226 -12.92 11.05 -12.11
C SER A 226 -13.01 10.05 -10.98
N TYR A 227 -12.06 9.13 -10.90
CA TYR A 227 -11.97 8.21 -9.77
C TYR A 227 -10.51 7.92 -9.41
N CYS A 228 -10.29 7.63 -8.12
CA CYS A 228 -9.01 7.15 -7.59
C CYS A 228 -9.30 5.96 -6.68
N MET A 229 -8.94 4.76 -7.17
CA MET A 229 -9.26 3.49 -6.51
C MET A 229 -8.11 2.99 -5.65
N TRP A 230 -8.40 1.98 -4.82
CA TRP A 230 -7.40 1.19 -4.09
C TRP A 230 -6.54 1.96 -3.10
N THR A 231 -7.16 2.92 -2.39
CA THR A 231 -6.44 3.65 -1.32
C THR A 231 -5.29 4.51 -1.87
N THR A 232 -5.24 4.77 -3.19
CA THR A 232 -4.07 5.39 -3.80
C THR A 232 -3.97 6.89 -3.49
N TYR A 233 -5.09 7.62 -3.38
CA TYR A 233 -5.04 9.03 -2.98
C TYR A 233 -4.50 9.23 -1.55
N ASN A 234 -4.48 8.18 -0.74
CA ASN A 234 -3.93 8.20 0.62
C ASN A 234 -2.39 8.35 0.67
N TYR A 235 -1.71 8.18 -0.48
CA TYR A 235 -0.30 8.58 -0.61
C TYR A 235 -0.11 10.10 -0.53
N LEU A 236 -1.15 10.89 -0.80
CA LEU A 236 -1.15 12.33 -0.59
C LEU A 236 -1.32 12.64 0.91
N SER A 237 -0.28 12.39 1.68
CA SER A 237 -0.31 12.45 3.15
C SER A 237 -0.42 13.87 3.72
N LEU A 238 -0.12 14.88 2.92
CA LEU A 238 -0.23 16.29 3.29
C LEU A 238 -1.52 16.89 2.74
N ASP A 239 -2.24 17.66 3.56
CA ASP A 239 -3.49 18.32 3.15
C ASP A 239 -3.32 19.18 1.91
N LYS A 240 -2.17 19.88 1.78
CA LYS A 240 -1.85 20.66 0.58
C LYS A 240 -1.79 19.84 -0.69
N ASP A 241 -1.27 18.60 -0.62
CA ASP A 241 -1.13 17.71 -1.78
C ASP A 241 -2.49 17.13 -2.18
N LEU A 242 -3.30 16.69 -1.22
CA LEU A 242 -4.66 16.25 -1.49
C LEU A 242 -5.51 17.41 -2.04
N LYS A 243 -5.37 18.62 -1.49
CA LYS A 243 -6.04 19.81 -2.00
C LYS A 243 -5.61 20.18 -3.42
N ALA A 244 -4.34 19.97 -3.76
CA ALA A 244 -3.83 20.16 -5.13
C ALA A 244 -4.45 19.15 -6.11
N PHE A 245 -4.57 17.89 -5.71
CA PHE A 245 -5.28 16.85 -6.48
C PHE A 245 -6.76 17.19 -6.70
N ILE A 246 -7.48 17.62 -5.66
CA ILE A 246 -8.87 18.07 -5.75
C ILE A 246 -9.01 19.23 -6.73
N LYS A 247 -8.13 20.23 -6.65
CA LYS A 247 -8.12 21.38 -7.59
C LYS A 247 -7.83 20.96 -9.02
N SER A 248 -6.94 20.00 -9.23
CA SER A 248 -6.62 19.49 -10.57
C SER A 248 -7.83 18.78 -11.20
N ASN A 249 -8.53 17.92 -10.45
CA ASN A 249 -9.79 17.33 -10.91
C ASN A 249 -10.84 18.39 -11.22
N TYR A 250 -11.05 19.33 -10.31
CA TYR A 250 -12.03 20.41 -10.47
C TYR A 250 -11.85 21.19 -11.77
N ARG A 251 -10.60 21.45 -12.21
CA ARG A 251 -10.30 22.18 -13.45
C ARG A 251 -10.59 21.38 -14.72
N HIS A 252 -10.61 20.05 -14.65
CA HIS A 252 -10.80 19.17 -15.81
C HIS A 252 -12.21 18.60 -15.93
N GLN A 253 -12.99 18.70 -14.88
CA GLN A 253 -14.35 18.20 -14.85
C GLN A 253 -15.37 19.28 -15.24
N LYS A 254 -16.44 18.86 -15.88
CA LYS A 254 -17.59 19.74 -16.16
C LYS A 254 -18.47 19.91 -14.92
N LYS A 255 -19.40 20.82 -15.06
CA LYS A 255 -20.45 21.06 -14.07
C LYS A 255 -21.18 19.77 -13.71
N ASP A 256 -21.58 19.63 -12.44
CA ASP A 256 -22.33 18.51 -11.91
C ASP A 256 -21.66 17.12 -12.07
N SER A 257 -20.39 17.10 -12.47
CA SER A 257 -19.56 15.90 -12.53
C SER A 257 -19.27 15.36 -11.13
N ILE A 258 -18.78 14.12 -11.09
CA ILE A 258 -18.47 13.43 -9.84
C ILE A 258 -17.00 13.03 -9.76
N LEU A 259 -16.48 12.98 -8.53
CA LEU A 259 -15.18 12.41 -8.18
C LEU A 259 -15.41 11.29 -7.15
N VAL A 260 -14.89 10.10 -7.44
CA VAL A 260 -14.96 8.93 -6.55
C VAL A 260 -13.60 8.68 -5.92
N LEU A 261 -13.54 8.67 -4.59
CA LEU A 261 -12.33 8.38 -3.83
C LEU A 261 -12.53 7.12 -3.00
N ASP A 262 -11.73 6.09 -3.26
CA ASP A 262 -11.81 4.80 -2.58
C ASP A 262 -10.67 4.62 -1.59
N SER A 263 -11.01 4.33 -0.34
CA SER A 263 -10.09 4.09 0.76
C SER A 263 -10.53 2.91 1.62
N LYS A 264 -9.65 2.48 2.53
CA LYS A 264 -10.02 1.56 3.61
C LYS A 264 -10.74 2.32 4.72
N ASN A 265 -11.60 1.61 5.43
CA ASN A 265 -12.24 2.13 6.63
C ASN A 265 -11.26 2.12 7.81
N ILE A 266 -10.90 3.30 8.36
CA ILE A 266 -9.93 3.46 9.45
C ILE A 266 -10.33 2.66 10.71
N PRO A 267 -11.56 2.73 11.23
CA PRO A 267 -11.96 1.99 12.42
C PRO A 267 -11.80 0.46 12.34
N ARG A 268 -11.75 -0.07 11.10
CA ARG A 268 -11.57 -1.50 10.82
C ARG A 268 -10.13 -1.92 10.59
N LEU A 269 -9.18 -0.99 10.67
CA LEU A 269 -7.77 -1.32 10.48
C LEU A 269 -7.18 -1.90 11.75
N ASP A 270 -6.58 -3.09 11.64
CA ASP A 270 -5.75 -3.64 12.70
C ASP A 270 -4.57 -2.72 12.96
N LYS A 271 -4.28 -2.47 14.24
CA LYS A 271 -3.13 -1.66 14.65
C LYS A 271 -1.81 -2.27 14.17
N HIS A 272 -1.75 -3.58 14.14
CA HIS A 272 -0.63 -4.32 13.60
C HIS A 272 -1.14 -5.60 12.91
N ARG A 273 -0.66 -5.85 11.70
CA ARG A 273 -0.96 -7.06 10.93
C ARG A 273 0.28 -7.51 10.18
N MET A 274 0.63 -8.76 10.35
CA MET A 274 1.64 -9.44 9.55
C MET A 274 0.99 -10.58 8.80
N TYR A 275 1.34 -10.76 7.55
CA TYR A 275 0.88 -11.88 6.73
C TYR A 275 1.85 -12.13 5.58
N HIS A 276 1.79 -13.32 5.01
CA HIS A 276 2.55 -13.63 3.83
C HIS A 276 1.63 -14.02 2.67
N ARG A 277 2.16 -13.92 1.47
CA ARG A 277 1.54 -14.41 0.24
C ARG A 277 2.58 -15.21 -0.53
N TYR A 278 2.15 -16.35 -1.05
CA TYR A 278 2.93 -17.15 -1.97
C TYR A 278 2.25 -17.13 -3.35
N THR A 279 3.05 -16.94 -4.39
CA THR A 279 2.60 -16.98 -5.80
C THR A 279 3.58 -17.85 -6.58
N GLU A 280 3.06 -18.84 -7.27
CA GLU A 280 3.83 -19.71 -8.17
C GLU A 280 3.20 -19.63 -9.56
N LYS A 281 4.05 -19.38 -10.54
CA LYS A 281 3.73 -19.33 -11.97
C LYS A 281 4.79 -20.12 -12.71
N ASP A 282 4.55 -20.46 -13.98
CA ASP A 282 5.46 -21.28 -14.80
C ASP A 282 6.91 -20.78 -14.82
N LYS A 283 7.11 -19.45 -14.68
CA LYS A 283 8.43 -18.82 -14.80
C LYS A 283 9.03 -18.35 -13.48
N PHE A 284 8.24 -18.19 -12.45
CA PHE A 284 8.75 -17.68 -11.17
C PHE A 284 7.97 -18.18 -9.96
N LYS A 285 8.65 -18.22 -8.83
CA LYS A 285 8.07 -18.38 -7.50
C LYS A 285 8.36 -17.12 -6.70
N MET A 286 7.33 -16.59 -6.07
CA MET A 286 7.45 -15.39 -5.26
C MET A 286 6.81 -15.60 -3.90
N GLU A 287 7.52 -15.18 -2.88
CA GLU A 287 7.02 -15.09 -1.53
C GLU A 287 7.12 -13.66 -1.03
N MET A 288 6.04 -13.14 -0.48
CA MET A 288 5.95 -11.79 0.03
C MET A 288 5.56 -11.82 1.50
N LEU A 289 6.46 -11.36 2.35
CA LEU A 289 6.16 -11.06 3.75
C LEU A 289 5.76 -9.60 3.85
N ILE A 290 4.60 -9.34 4.45
CA ILE A 290 4.05 -7.98 4.59
C ILE A 290 3.82 -7.70 6.06
N ASN A 291 4.47 -6.65 6.57
CA ASN A 291 4.27 -6.13 7.91
C ASN A 291 3.58 -4.76 7.83
N LYS A 292 2.36 -4.66 8.37
CA LYS A 292 1.57 -3.42 8.38
C LYS A 292 1.35 -2.94 9.80
N TYR A 293 1.56 -1.67 10.00
CA TYR A 293 1.40 -1.01 11.27
C TYR A 293 0.60 0.29 11.12
N VAL A 294 -0.42 0.48 11.97
CA VAL A 294 -1.27 1.68 11.95
C VAL A 294 -1.09 2.44 13.26
N PHE A 295 -0.69 3.69 13.15
CA PHE A 295 -0.58 4.62 14.26
C PHE A 295 -1.32 5.91 13.94
N ASN A 296 -2.29 6.26 14.77
CA ASN A 296 -3.29 7.28 14.47
C ASN A 296 -4.00 6.92 13.16
N ASN A 297 -3.93 7.76 12.14
CA ASN A 297 -4.49 7.53 10.82
C ASN A 297 -3.42 7.28 9.74
N ILE A 298 -2.19 6.95 10.14
CA ILE A 298 -1.10 6.64 9.21
C ILE A 298 -0.82 5.13 9.26
N GLN A 299 -0.81 4.47 8.11
CA GLN A 299 -0.33 3.10 7.96
C GLN A 299 1.07 3.12 7.35
N ASN A 300 1.98 2.41 8.00
CA ASN A 300 3.24 1.97 7.40
C ASN A 300 3.09 0.52 6.95
N SER A 301 3.57 0.21 5.76
CA SER A 301 3.62 -1.15 5.23
C SER A 301 5.03 -1.45 4.75
N GLN A 302 5.63 -2.50 5.30
CA GLN A 302 6.93 -3.00 4.90
C GLN A 302 6.72 -4.28 4.08
N TYR A 303 7.31 -4.32 2.90
CA TYR A 303 7.21 -5.42 1.95
C TYR A 303 8.58 -6.07 1.79
N PHE A 304 8.69 -7.34 2.14
CA PHE A 304 9.86 -8.17 1.87
C PHE A 304 9.46 -9.15 0.77
N LEU A 305 10.07 -9.04 -0.39
CA LEU A 305 9.73 -9.83 -1.55
C LEU A 305 10.90 -10.70 -1.96
N PHE A 306 10.67 -11.98 -1.98
CA PHE A 306 11.62 -13.01 -2.35
C PHE A 306 11.15 -13.63 -3.66
N ILE A 307 12.00 -13.60 -4.68
CA ILE A 307 11.64 -14.11 -5.99
C ILE A 307 12.71 -15.10 -6.44
N ASN A 308 12.26 -16.23 -6.96
CA ASN A 308 13.07 -17.14 -7.74
C ASN A 308 12.51 -17.18 -9.17
N ASP A 309 13.21 -16.57 -10.11
CA ASP A 309 12.85 -16.42 -11.51
C ASP A 309 13.88 -17.17 -12.36
N ASN A 310 13.55 -18.39 -12.78
CA ASN A 310 14.45 -19.27 -13.54
C ASN A 310 15.84 -19.42 -12.89
N ASP A 311 15.88 -19.79 -11.62
CA ASP A 311 17.06 -19.89 -10.76
C ASP A 311 17.79 -18.58 -10.43
N ASN A 312 17.27 -17.45 -10.90
CA ASN A 312 17.77 -16.14 -10.52
C ASN A 312 17.04 -15.65 -9.27
N LYS A 313 17.76 -15.62 -8.15
CA LYS A 313 17.21 -15.17 -6.86
C LYS A 313 17.25 -13.64 -6.78
N LYS A 314 16.10 -13.00 -6.55
CA LYS A 314 15.96 -11.58 -6.36
C LYS A 314 15.30 -11.28 -5.02
N PHE A 315 15.77 -10.26 -4.35
CA PHE A 315 15.17 -9.71 -3.14
C PHE A 315 14.84 -8.25 -3.33
N PHE A 316 13.64 -7.87 -2.91
CA PHE A 316 13.22 -6.47 -2.87
C PHE A 316 12.65 -6.15 -1.49
N TYR A 317 13.01 -4.97 -1.02
CA TYR A 317 12.40 -4.36 0.15
C TYR A 317 11.82 -3.01 -0.25
N ASP A 318 10.59 -2.76 0.16
CA ASP A 318 9.95 -1.47 0.02
C ASP A 318 9.21 -1.10 1.31
N ASP A 319 9.12 0.19 1.57
CA ASP A 319 8.51 0.78 2.75
C ASP A 319 7.48 1.81 2.32
N GLU A 320 6.22 1.58 2.67
CA GLU A 320 5.08 2.36 2.22
C GLU A 320 4.41 3.08 3.37
N PHE A 321 4.06 4.35 3.16
CA PHE A 321 3.25 5.13 4.08
C PHE A 321 2.02 5.67 3.38
N VAL A 322 0.86 5.52 4.02
CA VAL A 322 -0.38 6.13 3.58
C VAL A 322 -1.09 6.77 4.76
N ARG A 323 -1.72 7.92 4.54
CA ARG A 323 -2.57 8.59 5.52
C ARG A 323 -4.03 8.38 5.15
N PHE A 324 -4.82 7.92 6.11
CA PHE A 324 -6.26 7.82 5.98
C PHE A 324 -6.91 9.12 6.46
N TYR A 325 -7.87 9.59 5.70
CA TYR A 325 -8.62 10.80 6.00
C TYR A 325 -9.98 10.44 6.61
N THR A 326 -10.35 11.16 7.66
CA THR A 326 -11.72 11.11 8.22
C THR A 326 -12.69 11.86 7.31
N ILE A 327 -13.98 11.63 7.49
CA ILE A 327 -15.05 12.37 6.77
C ILE A 327 -14.83 13.87 6.94
N ARG A 328 -14.64 14.32 8.18
CA ARG A 328 -14.45 15.73 8.50
C ARG A 328 -13.23 16.35 7.80
N GLU A 329 -12.09 15.65 7.81
CA GLU A 329 -10.89 16.14 7.11
C GLU A 329 -11.12 16.24 5.60
N LEU A 330 -11.84 15.27 5.00
CA LEU A 330 -12.19 15.33 3.57
C LEU A 330 -13.15 16.49 3.30
N GLU A 331 -14.18 16.69 4.09
CA GLU A 331 -15.10 17.84 3.97
C GLU A 331 -14.34 19.17 3.99
N GLU A 332 -13.40 19.34 4.92
CA GLU A 332 -12.56 20.54 5.01
C GLU A 332 -11.65 20.73 3.79
N ILE A 333 -11.08 19.62 3.26
CA ILE A 333 -10.17 19.66 2.10
C ILE A 333 -10.92 19.95 0.80
N VAL A 334 -12.10 19.35 0.59
CA VAL A 334 -12.88 19.51 -0.64
C VAL A 334 -13.76 20.76 -0.65
N ASN A 335 -13.91 21.42 0.50
CA ASN A 335 -14.74 22.62 0.65
C ASN A 335 -14.45 23.67 -0.41
N GLY A 336 -15.50 24.21 -1.01
CA GLY A 336 -15.46 25.19 -2.11
C GLY A 336 -15.22 24.58 -3.51
N TYR A 337 -14.90 23.29 -3.59
CA TYR A 337 -14.73 22.56 -4.87
C TYR A 337 -15.78 21.49 -5.07
N TYR A 338 -16.03 20.69 -4.04
CA TYR A 338 -16.96 19.57 -4.07
C TYR A 338 -17.77 19.50 -2.78
N GLU A 339 -18.90 18.80 -2.85
CA GLU A 339 -19.66 18.33 -1.70
C GLU A 339 -19.67 16.79 -1.68
N ILE A 340 -19.63 16.18 -0.51
CA ILE A 340 -19.82 14.73 -0.35
C ILE A 340 -21.31 14.44 -0.49
N VAL A 341 -21.71 13.75 -1.56
CA VAL A 341 -23.13 13.42 -1.81
C VAL A 341 -23.48 12.01 -1.34
N ASP A 342 -22.47 11.15 -1.20
CA ASP A 342 -22.70 9.79 -0.69
C ASP A 342 -21.40 9.14 -0.21
N ILE A 343 -21.54 8.12 0.66
CA ILE A 343 -20.45 7.27 1.12
C ILE A 343 -20.88 5.81 1.08
N TYR A 344 -20.07 4.94 0.46
CA TYR A 344 -20.30 3.51 0.36
C TYR A 344 -19.27 2.72 1.17
N GLY A 345 -19.74 1.58 1.73
CA GLY A 345 -18.95 0.71 2.58
C GLY A 345 -18.24 -0.44 1.83
N ASN A 346 -18.65 -0.69 0.59
CA ASN A 346 -18.12 -1.75 -0.28
C ASN A 346 -18.48 -1.51 -1.75
N PHE A 347 -18.08 -2.44 -2.62
CA PHE A 347 -18.39 -2.40 -4.06
C PHE A 347 -19.75 -3.02 -4.43
N ASP A 348 -20.58 -3.37 -3.47
CA ASP A 348 -21.97 -3.82 -3.65
C ASP A 348 -22.99 -2.69 -3.49
N MET A 349 -22.54 -1.44 -3.47
CA MET A 349 -23.37 -0.24 -3.27
C MET A 349 -24.01 -0.15 -1.88
N GLU A 350 -23.52 -0.89 -0.89
CA GLU A 350 -23.98 -0.76 0.48
C GLU A 350 -23.48 0.56 1.10
N LYS A 351 -24.36 1.18 1.89
CA LYS A 351 -24.03 2.42 2.57
C LYS A 351 -22.92 2.21 3.61
N TYR A 352 -22.12 3.23 3.78
CA TYR A 352 -21.03 3.20 4.75
C TYR A 352 -21.57 3.16 6.19
N ASP A 353 -20.99 2.26 6.96
CA ASP A 353 -21.11 2.15 8.40
C ASP A 353 -19.70 2.01 8.99
N ASP A 354 -19.34 2.84 9.95
CA ASP A 354 -17.97 2.90 10.49
C ASP A 354 -17.53 1.61 11.20
N LYS A 355 -18.46 0.80 11.69
CA LYS A 355 -18.18 -0.44 12.43
C LYS A 355 -18.10 -1.67 11.55
N THR A 356 -18.87 -1.71 10.47
CA THR A 356 -19.04 -2.92 9.66
C THR A 356 -18.44 -2.83 8.28
N SER A 357 -18.32 -1.64 7.69
CA SER A 357 -17.80 -1.45 6.35
C SER A 357 -16.30 -1.74 6.25
N ASN A 358 -15.88 -2.42 5.18
CA ASN A 358 -14.47 -2.67 4.89
C ASN A 358 -13.81 -1.53 4.11
N ARG A 359 -14.63 -0.77 3.38
CA ARG A 359 -14.19 0.37 2.56
C ARG A 359 -14.82 1.66 3.05
N PHE A 360 -14.21 2.74 2.63
CA PHE A 360 -14.67 4.11 2.77
C PHE A 360 -14.58 4.76 1.39
N ILE A 361 -15.69 4.70 0.63
CA ILE A 361 -15.75 5.15 -0.75
C ILE A 361 -16.64 6.38 -0.82
N THR A 362 -16.03 7.55 -1.02
CA THR A 362 -16.75 8.82 -1.09
C THR A 362 -17.09 9.18 -2.53
N VAL A 363 -18.33 9.61 -2.74
CA VAL A 363 -18.79 10.21 -4.00
C VAL A 363 -18.94 11.71 -3.78
N LEU A 364 -18.18 12.47 -4.53
CA LEU A 364 -18.07 13.91 -4.44
C LEU A 364 -18.70 14.53 -5.69
N ARG A 365 -19.61 15.49 -5.53
CA ARG A 365 -20.20 16.26 -6.63
C ARG A 365 -19.51 17.60 -6.76
N ARG A 366 -19.13 17.98 -7.98
CA ARG A 366 -18.50 19.25 -8.28
C ARG A 366 -19.46 20.40 -8.00
N LEU A 367 -19.01 21.33 -7.16
CA LEU A 367 -19.76 22.54 -6.86
C LEU A 367 -19.66 23.56 -7.99
N TRP A 368 -20.70 24.38 -8.13
CA TRP A 368 -20.60 25.62 -8.83
C TRP A 368 -19.89 26.65 -7.92
N LEU A 369 -18.73 27.15 -8.35
CA LEU A 369 -18.25 28.40 -7.79
C LEU A 369 -19.26 29.48 -8.16
N LYS A 370 -20.15 29.85 -7.24
CA LYS A 370 -20.72 31.16 -7.28
C LYS A 370 -19.51 32.10 -7.16
N LEU A 371 -19.18 32.80 -8.24
CA LEU A 371 -18.35 33.98 -8.16
C LEU A 371 -19.06 34.91 -7.15
N LEU A 372 -18.65 34.84 -5.90
CA LEU A 372 -18.89 35.94 -4.95
C LEU A 372 -18.04 37.07 -5.49
N PHE A 373 -18.62 37.84 -6.43
CA PHE A 373 -18.20 39.21 -6.65
C PHE A 373 -18.50 39.93 -5.32
N CYS A 374 -17.51 40.02 -4.47
CA CYS A 374 -17.49 41.05 -3.45
C CYS A 374 -17.46 42.39 -4.18
N ASN A 375 -18.60 43.05 -4.17
CA ASN A 375 -18.67 44.50 -4.42
C ASN A 375 -17.87 45.23 -3.35
#